data_62d4f6f60055c468bf03ed944f12f482
#
_entry.id   62d4f6f60055c468bf03ed944f12f482
#
_cell.length_a   1.000
_cell.length_b   1.000
_cell.length_c   1.000
_cell.angle_alpha   90.00
_cell.angle_beta   90.00
_cell.angle_gamma   90.00
#
_symmetry.space_group_name_H-M   'P 1'
#
loop_
_entity.id
_entity.type
_entity.pdbx_description
1 polymer ?
#
loop_
_entity_poly.entity_id
_entity_poly.type
_entity_poly.pdbx_seq_one_letter_code
_entity_poly.pdbx_strand_id
1 'polypeptide(L)'
;PRPVSSAASDVYKRQTSFGETDSTTGEWKIKTSPSVSYGTTGFWILKDGNSVTDSSPNSNTFTVSAGTLTKTEDCPSNVFCTVNPLARYAANLNITNGNTTLDENGDNWQMASSTLGASTGKWYLEYKIQTAGYQNGYHKIGFISDQAFDNNTGHIAESALDGGYAFYCQNGSLEVRTNDAVISGYSQSDLGVNLTAGSVMCLAIDMDNKRAYFRKNADAWIKSANPVNGTNGLDISADYTTGKAMIPAVAIFKGGAGSINFGNGYFGQSAVSSAGTNASNNGIFEYDVPTGYTALSTKGLNL
;
A
#
# COMPACT_ATOMS: atom_id res chain seq x y z
N PRO A 1 16.45 43.19 -18.15
CA PRO A 1 15.52 42.08 -17.97
C PRO A 1 16.08 41.13 -16.89
N ARG A 2 15.35 40.96 -15.80
CA ARG A 2 15.70 39.97 -14.78
C ARG A 2 15.55 38.57 -15.39
N PRO A 3 16.44 37.64 -15.20
CA PRO A 3 16.22 36.25 -15.58
C PRO A 3 15.01 35.76 -14.78
N VAL A 4 13.98 35.33 -15.47
CA VAL A 4 12.82 34.68 -14.85
C VAL A 4 13.34 33.32 -14.33
N SER A 5 13.11 33.02 -13.07
CA SER A 5 13.49 31.71 -12.51
C SER A 5 12.77 30.59 -13.26
N SER A 6 13.38 29.40 -13.31
CA SER A 6 12.76 28.24 -13.94
C SER A 6 11.35 27.94 -13.39
N ALA A 7 11.12 28.22 -12.11
CA ALA A 7 9.79 28.10 -11.48
C ALA A 7 8.76 29.09 -12.05
N ALA A 8 9.17 30.31 -12.41
CA ALA A 8 8.25 31.27 -13.03
C ALA A 8 7.95 30.92 -14.50
N SER A 9 8.84 30.21 -15.19
CA SER A 9 8.58 29.68 -16.52
C SER A 9 7.52 28.58 -16.52
N ASP A 10 7.44 27.80 -15.46
CA ASP A 10 6.45 26.72 -15.30
C ASP A 10 5.02 27.26 -15.15
N VAL A 11 4.85 28.37 -14.44
CA VAL A 11 3.52 28.99 -14.20
C VAL A 11 2.84 29.42 -15.51
N TYR A 12 3.59 29.71 -16.54
CA TYR A 12 3.07 30.18 -17.84
C TYR A 12 2.95 29.05 -18.89
N LYS A 13 3.44 27.84 -18.60
CA LYS A 13 3.18 26.71 -19.48
C LYS A 13 1.74 26.25 -19.30
N ARG A 14 1.05 26.02 -20.41
CA ARG A 14 -0.33 25.54 -20.37
C ARG A 14 -0.35 24.18 -19.67
N GLN A 15 -1.27 23.99 -18.74
CA GLN A 15 -1.47 22.69 -18.05
C GLN A 15 -1.58 21.53 -19.05
N THR A 16 -2.20 21.77 -20.20
CA THR A 16 -2.30 20.79 -21.29
C THR A 16 -0.97 20.39 -21.93
N SER A 17 0.14 21.09 -21.66
CA SER A 17 1.47 20.68 -22.10
C SER A 17 2.00 19.48 -21.30
N PHE A 18 1.67 19.40 -20.02
CA PHE A 18 2.19 18.41 -19.07
C PHE A 18 1.13 17.46 -18.56
N GLY A 19 -0.14 17.75 -18.78
CA GLY A 19 -1.23 16.92 -18.32
C GLY A 19 -2.37 16.87 -19.33
N GLU A 20 -3.30 16.00 -19.05
CA GLU A 20 -4.54 15.81 -19.83
C GLU A 20 -5.66 15.38 -18.88
N THR A 21 -6.88 15.58 -19.29
CA THR A 21 -8.04 15.03 -18.59
C THR A 21 -8.29 13.61 -19.06
N ASP A 22 -8.39 12.68 -18.12
CA ASP A 22 -8.77 11.32 -18.41
C ASP A 22 -10.19 11.30 -19.01
N SER A 23 -10.35 10.65 -20.15
CA SER A 23 -11.62 10.64 -20.87
C SER A 23 -12.69 9.77 -20.20
N THR A 24 -12.28 8.87 -19.30
CA THR A 24 -13.18 7.95 -18.61
C THR A 24 -13.59 8.50 -17.25
N THR A 25 -12.62 9.00 -16.47
CA THR A 25 -12.86 9.46 -15.09
C THR A 25 -13.10 10.96 -14.99
N GLY A 26 -12.70 11.74 -16.00
CA GLY A 26 -12.73 13.20 -15.95
C GLY A 26 -11.61 13.82 -15.09
N GLU A 27 -10.73 13.03 -14.52
CA GLU A 27 -9.63 13.51 -13.68
C GLU A 27 -8.47 14.04 -14.50
N TRP A 28 -7.80 15.07 -14.00
CA TRP A 28 -6.57 15.55 -14.58
C TRP A 28 -5.41 14.62 -14.22
N LYS A 29 -4.69 14.14 -15.22
CA LYS A 29 -3.51 13.26 -15.07
C LYS A 29 -2.29 13.83 -15.78
N ILE A 30 -1.10 13.48 -15.30
CA ILE A 30 0.17 13.86 -15.92
C ILE A 30 0.36 13.07 -17.21
N LYS A 31 0.77 13.74 -18.28
CA LYS A 31 1.16 13.09 -19.54
C LYS A 31 2.44 12.30 -19.38
N THR A 32 2.44 11.05 -19.80
CA THR A 32 3.63 10.20 -19.84
C THR A 32 4.55 10.52 -21.02
N SER A 33 4.11 11.36 -21.95
CA SER A 33 4.87 11.82 -23.11
C SER A 33 4.50 13.26 -23.45
N PRO A 34 4.96 14.24 -22.65
CA PRO A 34 4.67 15.64 -22.91
C PRO A 34 5.36 16.11 -24.21
N SER A 35 4.58 16.78 -25.08
CA SER A 35 5.10 17.40 -26.31
C SER A 35 5.42 18.87 -26.04
N VAL A 36 6.65 19.14 -25.65
CA VAL A 36 7.11 20.48 -25.31
C VAL A 36 8.49 20.74 -25.93
N SER A 37 8.85 22.00 -26.12
CA SER A 37 10.22 22.38 -26.48
C SER A 37 11.07 22.42 -25.23
N TYR A 38 12.14 21.63 -25.22
CA TYR A 38 13.09 21.56 -24.10
C TYR A 38 14.18 22.62 -24.18
N GLY A 39 14.26 23.39 -25.26
CA GLY A 39 15.40 24.30 -25.51
C GLY A 39 16.70 23.49 -25.72
N THR A 40 17.84 24.14 -25.59
CA THR A 40 19.16 23.48 -25.80
C THR A 40 19.69 22.75 -24.57
N THR A 41 19.31 23.18 -23.36
CA THR A 41 19.81 22.66 -22.08
C THR A 41 18.73 21.93 -21.27
N GLY A 42 17.51 21.87 -21.78
CA GLY A 42 16.43 21.14 -21.13
C GLY A 42 16.62 19.62 -21.24
N PHE A 43 16.02 18.90 -20.35
CA PHE A 43 16.10 17.45 -20.28
C PHE A 43 14.76 16.86 -19.78
N TRP A 44 14.59 15.57 -19.98
CA TRP A 44 13.46 14.79 -19.45
C TRP A 44 13.97 13.43 -18.98
N ILE A 45 14.12 13.28 -17.68
CA ILE A 45 14.62 12.08 -17.00
C ILE A 45 13.55 11.52 -16.05
N LEU A 46 13.79 10.34 -15.51
CA LEU A 46 12.93 9.67 -14.51
C LEU A 46 11.47 9.45 -14.99
N LYS A 47 11.31 9.19 -16.27
CA LYS A 47 10.02 9.05 -16.92
C LYS A 47 9.21 7.88 -16.33
N ASP A 48 9.68 6.67 -16.55
CA ASP A 48 9.04 5.44 -16.10
C ASP A 48 10.06 4.60 -15.33
N GLY A 49 10.49 5.11 -14.18
CA GLY A 49 11.52 4.50 -13.34
C GLY A 49 12.67 5.46 -13.07
N ASN A 50 13.75 4.95 -12.51
CA ASN A 50 14.89 5.76 -12.04
C ASN A 50 15.99 5.91 -13.11
N SER A 51 15.66 5.92 -14.39
CA SER A 51 16.65 6.19 -15.44
C SER A 51 16.97 7.68 -15.51
N VAL A 52 18.25 8.01 -15.45
CA VAL A 52 18.78 9.37 -15.68
C VAL A 52 19.08 9.63 -17.14
N THR A 53 18.78 8.70 -18.03
CA THR A 53 18.87 8.90 -19.48
C THR A 53 17.85 9.95 -19.90
N ASP A 54 18.30 10.95 -20.62
CA ASP A 54 17.43 11.99 -21.15
C ASP A 54 16.54 11.43 -22.27
N SER A 55 15.25 11.49 -22.06
CA SER A 55 14.22 11.08 -23.03
C SER A 55 13.79 12.24 -23.93
N SER A 56 14.36 13.43 -23.77
CA SER A 56 14.14 14.56 -24.67
C SER A 56 14.96 14.42 -25.96
N PRO A 57 14.64 15.20 -27.00
CA PRO A 57 15.45 15.23 -28.23
C PRO A 57 16.89 15.72 -28.04
N ASN A 58 17.19 16.35 -26.89
CA ASN A 58 18.50 16.96 -26.65
C ASN A 58 19.58 15.98 -26.23
N SER A 59 19.20 14.79 -25.73
CA SER A 59 20.15 13.77 -25.24
C SER A 59 21.09 14.27 -24.12
N ASN A 60 20.61 15.17 -23.28
CA ASN A 60 21.35 15.71 -22.12
C ASN A 60 21.34 14.69 -20.96
N THR A 61 21.92 13.51 -21.16
CA THR A 61 21.92 12.42 -20.19
C THR A 61 22.78 12.76 -18.97
N PHE A 62 22.27 12.45 -17.80
CA PHE A 62 22.96 12.64 -16.52
C PHE A 62 23.78 11.41 -16.15
N THR A 63 24.78 11.61 -15.31
CA THR A 63 25.55 10.53 -14.71
C THR A 63 25.32 10.49 -13.21
N VAL A 64 25.01 9.32 -12.68
CA VAL A 64 24.91 9.11 -11.23
C VAL A 64 26.32 9.16 -10.65
N SER A 65 26.65 10.20 -9.89
CA SER A 65 28.01 10.42 -9.36
C SER A 65 28.26 9.68 -8.04
N ALA A 66 27.20 9.34 -7.31
CA ALA A 66 27.28 8.60 -6.05
C ALA A 66 25.95 7.92 -5.72
N GLY A 67 26.00 6.83 -4.97
CA GLY A 67 24.84 6.04 -4.59
C GLY A 67 24.32 5.16 -5.71
N THR A 68 23.18 4.50 -5.45
CA THR A 68 22.50 3.64 -6.43
C THR A 68 21.10 4.16 -6.64
N LEU A 69 20.75 4.46 -7.90
CA LEU A 69 19.35 4.70 -8.26
C LEU A 69 18.66 3.36 -8.40
N THR A 70 17.60 3.18 -7.63
CA THR A 70 16.79 1.98 -7.67
C THR A 70 15.53 2.27 -8.47
N LYS A 71 15.28 1.46 -9.48
CA LYS A 71 14.00 1.55 -10.22
C LYS A 71 12.88 1.08 -9.32
N THR A 72 11.90 1.93 -9.09
CA THR A 72 10.64 1.59 -8.43
C THR A 72 9.49 1.67 -9.41
N GLU A 73 8.37 1.00 -9.10
CA GLU A 73 7.15 1.10 -9.91
C GLU A 73 6.39 2.43 -9.67
N ASP A 74 6.76 3.16 -8.61
CA ASP A 74 6.14 4.44 -8.25
C ASP A 74 6.60 5.54 -9.20
N CYS A 75 5.67 6.10 -9.95
CA CYS A 75 5.91 7.13 -10.94
C CYS A 75 4.70 8.08 -11.05
N PRO A 76 4.83 9.26 -11.69
CA PRO A 76 3.72 10.22 -11.78
C PRO A 76 2.43 9.68 -12.39
N SER A 77 2.51 8.65 -13.23
CA SER A 77 1.35 7.99 -13.85
C SER A 77 0.79 6.82 -13.03
N ASN A 78 1.50 6.41 -11.98
CA ASN A 78 1.09 5.33 -11.10
C ASN A 78 1.67 5.53 -9.70
N VAL A 79 0.94 6.25 -8.85
CA VAL A 79 1.33 6.51 -7.46
C VAL A 79 0.71 5.44 -6.58
N PHE A 80 1.55 4.65 -5.91
CA PHE A 80 1.10 3.61 -5.00
C PHE A 80 0.63 4.18 -3.67
N CYS A 81 -0.28 3.47 -3.05
CA CYS A 81 -0.68 3.72 -1.68
C CYS A 81 0.54 3.68 -0.74
N THR A 82 0.51 4.48 0.30
CA THR A 82 1.48 4.46 1.40
C THR A 82 0.74 4.60 2.74
N VAL A 83 1.44 4.44 3.84
CA VAL A 83 0.89 4.78 5.15
C VAL A 83 0.79 6.30 5.28
N ASN A 84 -0.29 6.80 5.86
CA ASN A 84 -0.52 8.22 6.05
C ASN A 84 -0.03 8.66 7.45
N PRO A 85 1.07 9.42 7.54
CA PRO A 85 1.59 9.86 8.83
C PRO A 85 0.70 10.87 9.56
N LEU A 86 -0.30 11.43 8.89
CA LEU A 86 -1.29 12.35 9.48
C LEU A 86 -2.51 11.61 10.02
N ALA A 87 -2.78 10.38 9.54
CA ALA A 87 -3.90 9.55 9.97
C ALA A 87 -3.41 8.40 10.84
N ARG A 88 -3.01 8.73 12.06
CA ARG A 88 -2.44 7.78 13.03
C ARG A 88 -3.11 7.89 14.40
N TYR A 89 -3.26 6.75 15.06
CA TYR A 89 -3.60 6.65 16.48
C TYR A 89 -2.32 6.54 17.27
N ALA A 90 -2.19 7.42 18.29
CA ALA A 90 -1.05 7.60 19.16
C ALA A 90 0.23 8.17 18.49
N ALA A 91 1.13 8.74 19.29
CA ALA A 91 2.19 9.61 18.79
C ALA A 91 3.56 8.93 18.59
N ASN A 92 3.73 7.70 19.11
CA ASN A 92 5.03 7.02 19.16
C ASN A 92 5.28 6.08 17.95
N LEU A 93 4.52 6.23 16.89
CA LEU A 93 4.74 5.50 15.64
C LEU A 93 5.70 6.28 14.75
N ASN A 94 6.88 5.72 14.54
CA ASN A 94 7.84 6.24 13.59
C ASN A 94 7.53 5.65 12.19
N ILE A 95 7.27 6.52 11.22
CA ILE A 95 6.96 6.14 9.84
C ILE A 95 8.09 6.67 8.95
N THR A 96 8.75 5.76 8.22
CA THR A 96 9.96 6.05 7.44
C THR A 96 9.92 5.37 6.06
N ASN A 97 11.00 5.51 5.29
CA ASN A 97 11.21 4.86 4.00
C ASN A 97 10.05 5.12 3.01
N GLY A 98 9.75 6.41 2.78
CA GLY A 98 8.63 6.78 1.90
C GLY A 98 7.26 6.37 2.44
N ASN A 99 7.11 6.37 3.76
CA ASN A 99 5.89 6.00 4.48
C ASN A 99 5.48 4.53 4.27
N THR A 100 6.44 3.63 4.15
CA THR A 100 6.18 2.18 4.01
C THR A 100 6.70 1.35 5.18
N THR A 101 7.54 1.92 6.05
CA THR A 101 8.06 1.26 7.25
C THR A 101 7.48 1.90 8.50
N LEU A 102 7.01 1.05 9.39
CA LEU A 102 6.47 1.44 10.70
C LEU A 102 7.34 0.82 11.78
N ASP A 103 7.73 1.63 12.75
CA ASP A 103 8.50 1.23 13.92
C ASP A 103 7.86 1.84 15.17
N GLU A 104 7.55 1.01 16.12
CA GLU A 104 6.89 1.39 17.36
C GLU A 104 7.89 1.29 18.51
N ASN A 105 8.06 2.36 19.26
CA ASN A 105 9.00 2.42 20.38
C ASN A 105 8.36 2.83 21.73
N GLY A 106 7.04 2.78 21.83
CA GLY A 106 6.27 3.04 23.04
C GLY A 106 5.79 1.76 23.75
N ASP A 107 4.85 1.92 24.66
CA ASP A 107 4.28 0.83 25.46
C ASP A 107 2.81 0.54 25.14
N ASN A 108 2.26 1.15 24.08
CA ASN A 108 0.86 1.02 23.68
C ASN A 108 0.72 0.68 22.21
N TRP A 109 -0.47 0.28 21.82
CA TRP A 109 -0.81 0.14 20.40
C TRP A 109 -0.65 1.47 19.67
N GLN A 110 0.00 1.40 18.53
CA GLN A 110 0.15 2.48 17.57
C GLN A 110 -0.45 2.03 16.26
N MET A 111 -1.22 2.87 15.61
CA MET A 111 -1.83 2.57 14.31
C MET A 111 -1.62 3.71 13.33
N ALA A 112 -1.50 3.38 12.06
CA ALA A 112 -1.70 4.33 10.97
C ALA A 112 -2.51 3.68 9.85
N SER A 113 -3.40 4.44 9.26
CA SER A 113 -4.12 4.08 8.05
C SER A 113 -3.36 4.52 6.80
N SER A 114 -3.79 4.06 5.65
CA SER A 114 -3.15 4.35 4.37
C SER A 114 -3.63 5.66 3.74
N THR A 115 -2.94 6.08 2.68
CA THR A 115 -3.27 7.30 1.91
C THR A 115 -4.39 7.10 0.90
N LEU A 116 -4.67 5.87 0.50
CA LEU A 116 -5.73 5.53 -0.44
C LEU A 116 -6.69 4.51 0.17
N GLY A 117 -7.93 4.55 -0.26
CA GLY A 117 -8.96 3.60 0.06
C GLY A 117 -9.80 3.29 -1.18
N ALA A 118 -10.64 2.27 -1.12
CA ALA A 118 -11.49 1.87 -2.23
C ALA A 118 -12.84 1.30 -1.77
N SER A 119 -13.91 1.67 -2.45
CA SER A 119 -15.27 1.14 -2.22
C SER A 119 -15.64 -0.03 -3.13
N THR A 120 -14.89 -0.22 -4.22
CA THR A 120 -15.04 -1.26 -5.24
C THR A 120 -13.69 -1.82 -5.63
N GLY A 121 -13.67 -2.87 -6.47
CA GLY A 121 -12.44 -3.46 -6.99
C GLY A 121 -11.83 -4.52 -6.09
N LYS A 122 -10.75 -5.12 -6.57
CA LYS A 122 -10.03 -6.22 -5.90
C LYS A 122 -8.58 -5.85 -5.69
N TRP A 123 -8.17 -5.79 -4.43
CA TRP A 123 -6.92 -5.20 -3.99
C TRP A 123 -6.01 -6.21 -3.33
N TYR A 124 -4.69 -6.10 -3.56
CA TYR A 124 -3.69 -6.94 -2.94
C TYR A 124 -2.58 -6.09 -2.30
N LEU A 125 -2.12 -6.50 -1.14
CA LEU A 125 -1.02 -5.88 -0.42
C LEU A 125 -0.28 -6.91 0.45
N GLU A 126 0.95 -6.58 0.82
CA GLU A 126 1.83 -7.41 1.63
C GLU A 126 2.38 -6.62 2.81
N TYR A 127 2.50 -7.25 3.96
CA TYR A 127 3.13 -6.68 5.15
C TYR A 127 4.16 -7.64 5.70
N LYS A 128 5.41 -7.20 5.78
CA LYS A 128 6.53 -7.97 6.32
C LYS A 128 6.82 -7.56 7.76
N ILE A 129 6.80 -8.54 8.66
CA ILE A 129 7.25 -8.36 10.04
C ILE A 129 8.77 -8.26 10.02
N GLN A 130 9.33 -7.12 10.40
CA GLN A 130 10.79 -6.92 10.49
C GLN A 130 11.31 -7.27 11.89
N THR A 131 10.64 -6.74 12.91
CA THR A 131 10.93 -7.05 14.31
C THR A 131 9.64 -7.48 14.98
N ALA A 132 9.65 -8.65 15.58
CA ALA A 132 8.46 -9.18 16.22
C ALA A 132 8.01 -8.32 17.42
N GLY A 133 8.95 -7.73 18.16
CA GLY A 133 8.65 -6.93 19.33
C GLY A 133 8.24 -7.76 20.55
N TYR A 134 7.35 -7.22 21.36
CA TYR A 134 6.91 -7.83 22.61
C TYR A 134 6.32 -9.24 22.39
N GLN A 135 6.78 -10.21 23.21
CA GLN A 135 6.30 -11.60 23.22
C GLN A 135 6.20 -12.26 21.81
N ASN A 136 7.22 -12.07 20.97
CA ASN A 136 7.30 -12.64 19.63
C ASN A 136 6.26 -12.13 18.61
N GLY A 137 5.66 -10.98 18.86
CA GLY A 137 4.89 -10.29 17.84
C GLY A 137 3.47 -9.91 18.26
N TYR A 138 3.22 -8.62 18.11
CA TYR A 138 1.90 -8.03 18.19
C TYR A 138 1.75 -7.07 17.03
N HIS A 139 1.33 -7.61 15.90
CA HIS A 139 1.12 -6.88 14.66
C HIS A 139 -0.30 -7.10 14.17
N LYS A 140 -0.93 -6.05 13.71
CA LYS A 140 -2.22 -6.10 13.00
C LYS A 140 -2.03 -5.50 11.62
N ILE A 141 -2.35 -6.24 10.59
CA ILE A 141 -2.56 -5.73 9.24
C ILE A 141 -4.02 -5.94 8.87
N GLY A 142 -4.63 -4.96 8.26
CA GLY A 142 -6.03 -5.07 7.89
C GLY A 142 -6.55 -3.78 7.27
N PHE A 143 -7.78 -3.45 7.58
CA PHE A 143 -8.44 -2.27 7.05
C PHE A 143 -9.53 -1.78 8.01
N ILE A 144 -9.87 -0.51 7.85
CA ILE A 144 -10.96 0.18 8.53
C ILE A 144 -11.89 0.79 7.47
N SER A 145 -13.09 1.20 7.85
CA SER A 145 -13.94 1.96 6.94
C SER A 145 -13.49 3.44 6.88
N ASP A 146 -13.83 4.12 5.80
CA ASP A 146 -13.65 5.56 5.65
C ASP A 146 -14.38 6.38 6.72
N GLN A 147 -15.45 5.83 7.31
CA GLN A 147 -16.16 6.46 8.42
C GLN A 147 -15.40 6.39 9.75
N ALA A 148 -14.46 5.45 9.88
CA ALA A 148 -13.59 5.35 11.05
C ALA A 148 -12.37 6.28 11.00
N PHE A 149 -12.10 6.87 9.84
CA PHE A 149 -10.88 7.64 9.58
C PHE A 149 -10.74 8.88 10.49
N ASP A 150 -11.84 9.51 10.85
CA ASP A 150 -11.85 10.70 11.71
C ASP A 150 -11.85 10.38 13.22
N ASN A 151 -12.06 9.12 13.59
CA ASN A 151 -12.13 8.68 14.98
C ASN A 151 -10.77 8.15 15.46
N ASN A 152 -9.82 9.00 15.68
CA ASN A 152 -8.49 8.67 16.20
C ASN A 152 -8.52 8.09 17.65
N THR A 153 -9.43 7.17 17.94
CA THR A 153 -9.76 6.69 19.29
C THR A 153 -9.33 5.25 19.58
N GLY A 154 -8.75 4.55 18.62
CA GLY A 154 -8.38 3.15 18.79
C GLY A 154 -7.51 2.60 17.67
N HIS A 155 -7.28 1.29 17.66
CA HIS A 155 -6.55 0.61 16.59
C HIS A 155 -7.44 -0.42 15.87
N ILE A 156 -6.97 -0.94 14.73
CA ILE A 156 -7.74 -1.86 13.88
C ILE A 156 -8.40 -2.98 14.70
N ALA A 157 -9.66 -3.26 14.39
CA ALA A 157 -10.51 -4.26 15.05
C ALA A 157 -10.90 -3.95 16.51
N GLU A 158 -10.72 -2.73 16.97
CA GLU A 158 -11.40 -2.27 18.18
C GLU A 158 -12.85 -1.85 17.86
N SER A 159 -13.73 -2.02 18.84
CA SER A 159 -15.16 -1.69 18.69
C SER A 159 -15.40 -0.19 18.44
N ALA A 160 -14.43 0.65 18.78
CA ALA A 160 -14.49 2.08 18.51
C ALA A 160 -14.24 2.44 17.02
N LEU A 161 -13.69 1.51 16.22
CA LEU A 161 -13.40 1.73 14.80
C LEU A 161 -14.36 0.95 13.91
N ASP A 162 -15.23 1.68 13.24
CA ASP A 162 -16.22 1.12 12.31
C ASP A 162 -15.52 0.33 11.17
N GLY A 163 -16.03 -0.88 10.90
CA GLY A 163 -15.56 -1.74 9.84
C GLY A 163 -14.11 -2.19 9.97
N GLY A 164 -13.56 -2.20 11.18
CA GLY A 164 -12.19 -2.64 11.44
C GLY A 164 -12.06 -4.16 11.42
N TYR A 165 -11.26 -4.69 10.48
CA TYR A 165 -10.87 -6.09 10.40
C TYR A 165 -9.35 -6.22 10.48
N ALA A 166 -8.87 -7.00 11.43
CA ALA A 166 -7.44 -7.22 11.64
C ALA A 166 -7.05 -8.68 11.44
N PHE A 167 -6.09 -8.89 10.59
CA PHE A 167 -5.25 -10.05 10.52
C PHE A 167 -4.16 -9.86 11.57
N TYR A 168 -4.32 -10.50 12.72
CA TYR A 168 -3.61 -10.18 13.95
C TYR A 168 -2.62 -11.27 14.33
N CYS A 169 -1.34 -10.91 14.38
CA CYS A 169 -0.32 -11.71 15.01
C CYS A 169 -0.29 -11.40 16.51
N GLN A 170 -0.55 -12.41 17.33
CA GLN A 170 -0.43 -12.34 18.79
C GLN A 170 0.47 -13.47 19.29
N ASN A 171 1.53 -13.14 20.02
CA ASN A 171 2.52 -14.11 20.51
C ASN A 171 3.07 -15.03 19.39
N GLY A 172 3.24 -14.48 18.19
CA GLY A 172 3.65 -15.28 17.03
C GLY A 172 2.55 -16.12 16.39
N SER A 173 1.37 -16.22 16.96
CA SER A 173 0.23 -16.97 16.41
C SER A 173 -0.78 -16.03 15.76
N LEU A 174 -1.46 -16.52 14.75
CA LEU A 174 -2.38 -15.74 13.94
C LEU A 174 -3.83 -15.95 14.32
N GLU A 175 -4.58 -14.87 14.37
CA GLU A 175 -6.03 -14.85 14.45
C GLU A 175 -6.62 -13.73 13.63
N VAL A 176 -7.92 -13.73 13.39
CA VAL A 176 -8.62 -12.62 12.74
C VAL A 176 -9.64 -12.02 13.69
N ARG A 177 -9.65 -10.71 13.80
CA ARG A 177 -10.50 -9.95 14.74
C ARG A 177 -11.32 -8.88 14.04
N THR A 178 -12.46 -8.60 14.65
CA THR A 178 -13.28 -7.39 14.45
C THR A 178 -14.01 -7.06 15.77
N ASN A 179 -14.30 -5.79 16.02
CA ASN A 179 -15.06 -5.34 17.19
C ASN A 179 -14.57 -5.95 18.52
N ASP A 180 -13.26 -5.90 18.78
CA ASP A 180 -12.59 -6.47 19.95
C ASP A 180 -12.70 -8.00 20.11
N ALA A 181 -13.32 -8.68 19.18
CA ALA A 181 -13.56 -10.11 19.25
C ALA A 181 -12.81 -10.88 18.17
N VAL A 182 -12.39 -12.10 18.51
CA VAL A 182 -11.93 -13.08 17.52
C VAL A 182 -13.13 -13.56 16.71
N ILE A 183 -13.00 -13.53 15.38
CA ILE A 183 -14.03 -14.02 14.49
C ILE A 183 -14.13 -15.54 14.62
N SER A 184 -15.34 -16.06 14.76
CA SER A 184 -15.60 -17.50 14.89
C SER A 184 -14.94 -18.31 13.76
N GLY A 185 -14.17 -19.34 14.13
CA GLY A 185 -13.39 -20.16 13.21
C GLY A 185 -12.10 -19.51 12.70
N TYR A 186 -11.69 -18.36 13.27
CA TYR A 186 -10.44 -17.68 12.96
C TYR A 186 -9.57 -17.43 14.20
N SER A 187 -9.72 -18.26 15.22
CA SER A 187 -8.85 -18.24 16.40
C SER A 187 -7.46 -18.80 16.08
N GLN A 188 -6.50 -18.57 16.95
CA GLN A 188 -5.14 -19.11 16.82
C GLN A 188 -5.16 -20.64 16.68
N SER A 189 -6.01 -21.34 17.44
CA SER A 189 -6.17 -22.79 17.36
C SER A 189 -6.83 -23.26 16.05
N ASP A 190 -7.75 -22.45 15.49
CA ASP A 190 -8.41 -22.79 14.24
C ASP A 190 -7.45 -22.65 13.04
N LEU A 191 -6.57 -21.67 13.09
CA LEU A 191 -5.70 -21.33 11.96
C LEU A 191 -4.37 -22.09 12.00
N GLY A 192 -3.80 -22.32 13.17
CA GLY A 192 -2.53 -23.04 13.34
C GLY A 192 -1.32 -22.36 12.64
N VAL A 193 -1.42 -21.06 12.34
CA VAL A 193 -0.40 -20.30 11.61
C VAL A 193 0.45 -19.52 12.59
N ASN A 194 1.77 -19.71 12.51
CA ASN A 194 2.75 -18.94 13.28
C ASN A 194 3.44 -17.89 12.39
N LEU A 195 3.60 -16.70 12.94
CA LEU A 195 4.28 -15.56 12.31
C LEU A 195 5.48 -15.15 13.17
N THR A 196 6.61 -14.91 12.52
CA THR A 196 7.86 -14.48 13.14
C THR A 196 8.47 -13.35 12.35
N ALA A 197 9.54 -12.74 12.84
CA ALA A 197 10.33 -11.82 12.05
C ALA A 197 10.72 -12.46 10.70
N GLY A 198 10.57 -11.72 9.63
CA GLY A 198 10.73 -12.18 8.25
C GLY A 198 9.46 -12.74 7.60
N SER A 199 8.42 -13.10 8.36
CA SER A 199 7.14 -13.54 7.77
C SER A 199 6.46 -12.38 7.04
N VAL A 200 5.84 -12.70 5.91
CA VAL A 200 5.01 -11.77 5.14
C VAL A 200 3.54 -12.18 5.26
N MET A 201 2.72 -11.24 5.68
CA MET A 201 1.27 -11.37 5.74
C MET A 201 0.71 -10.81 4.43
N CYS A 202 0.06 -11.66 3.62
CA CYS A 202 -0.56 -11.26 2.36
C CYS A 202 -2.06 -11.09 2.56
N LEU A 203 -2.60 -9.99 2.10
CA LEU A 203 -4.01 -9.63 2.19
C LEU A 203 -4.57 -9.36 0.80
N ALA A 204 -5.65 -10.08 0.44
CA ALA A 204 -6.42 -9.82 -0.75
C ALA A 204 -7.86 -9.42 -0.34
N ILE A 205 -8.33 -8.28 -0.84
CA ILE A 205 -9.62 -7.71 -0.47
C ILE A 205 -10.46 -7.55 -1.73
N ASP A 206 -11.62 -8.18 -1.77
CA ASP A 206 -12.61 -8.09 -2.84
C ASP A 206 -13.74 -7.19 -2.36
N MET A 207 -13.68 -5.91 -2.73
CA MET A 207 -14.71 -4.93 -2.37
C MET A 207 -15.97 -5.04 -3.23
N ASP A 208 -15.94 -5.75 -4.33
CA ASP A 208 -17.12 -6.00 -5.15
C ASP A 208 -18.02 -7.06 -4.51
N ASN A 209 -17.40 -8.15 -4.02
CA ASN A 209 -18.11 -9.25 -3.36
C ASN A 209 -18.05 -9.19 -1.83
N LYS A 210 -17.42 -8.16 -1.25
CA LYS A 210 -17.28 -7.96 0.21
C LYS A 210 -16.64 -9.18 0.89
N ARG A 211 -15.42 -9.54 0.41
CA ARG A 211 -14.64 -10.67 0.92
C ARG A 211 -13.20 -10.27 1.21
N ALA A 212 -12.63 -10.78 2.29
CA ALA A 212 -11.22 -10.66 2.62
C ALA A 212 -10.57 -12.05 2.70
N TYR A 213 -9.32 -12.13 2.25
CA TYR A 213 -8.52 -13.36 2.15
C TYR A 213 -7.15 -13.09 2.72
N PHE A 214 -6.62 -14.08 3.45
CA PHE A 214 -5.36 -13.95 4.17
C PHE A 214 -4.47 -15.15 3.91
N ARG A 215 -3.16 -14.95 3.80
CA ARG A 215 -2.16 -16.02 3.81
C ARG A 215 -0.84 -15.53 4.40
N LYS A 216 -0.01 -16.46 4.81
CA LYS A 216 1.38 -16.23 5.18
C LYS A 216 2.28 -16.63 4.04
N ASN A 217 3.19 -15.76 3.61
CA ASN A 217 4.16 -16.04 2.55
C ASN A 217 3.46 -16.62 1.29
N ALA A 218 4.06 -17.66 0.70
CA ALA A 218 3.49 -18.43 -0.41
C ALA A 218 2.54 -19.57 0.03
N ASP A 219 2.18 -19.66 1.31
CA ASP A 219 1.32 -20.71 1.82
C ASP A 219 -0.07 -20.67 1.17
N ALA A 220 -0.84 -21.73 1.32
CA ALA A 220 -2.23 -21.73 0.92
C ALA A 220 -3.03 -20.64 1.65
N TRP A 221 -4.05 -20.10 1.00
CA TRP A 221 -4.96 -19.16 1.61
C TRP A 221 -5.66 -19.79 2.81
N ILE A 222 -5.75 -19.05 3.90
CA ILE A 222 -6.35 -19.52 5.17
C ILE A 222 -7.75 -20.05 4.92
N LYS A 223 -8.11 -21.15 5.62
CA LYS A 223 -9.40 -21.87 5.49
C LYS A 223 -9.67 -22.43 4.09
N SER A 224 -8.62 -22.81 3.37
CA SER A 224 -8.74 -23.28 1.98
C SER A 224 -9.51 -22.29 1.09
N ALA A 225 -9.35 -21.02 1.38
CA ALA A 225 -9.99 -19.96 0.60
C ALA A 225 -9.36 -19.84 -0.79
N ASN A 226 -10.13 -19.32 -1.73
CA ASN A 226 -9.65 -19.03 -3.08
C ASN A 226 -10.15 -17.66 -3.52
N PRO A 227 -9.29 -16.63 -3.52
CA PRO A 227 -9.67 -15.28 -3.92
C PRO A 227 -10.11 -15.20 -5.39
N VAL A 228 -9.59 -16.07 -6.27
CA VAL A 228 -9.91 -16.02 -7.72
C VAL A 228 -11.37 -16.37 -8.00
N ASN A 229 -11.88 -17.41 -7.33
CA ASN A 229 -13.26 -17.85 -7.52
C ASN A 229 -14.22 -17.42 -6.39
N GLY A 230 -13.74 -16.68 -5.39
CA GLY A 230 -14.55 -16.10 -4.32
C GLY A 230 -14.91 -17.06 -3.18
N THR A 231 -14.35 -18.30 -3.14
CA THR A 231 -14.74 -19.28 -2.11
C THR A 231 -14.03 -19.08 -0.79
N ASN A 232 -14.72 -19.36 0.31
CA ASN A 232 -14.23 -19.37 1.70
C ASN A 232 -13.54 -18.07 2.17
N GLY A 233 -13.77 -16.93 1.49
CA GLY A 233 -13.32 -15.64 1.96
C GLY A 233 -14.10 -15.21 3.21
N LEU A 234 -13.45 -14.45 4.08
CA LEU A 234 -14.10 -13.81 5.21
C LEU A 234 -15.16 -12.83 4.70
N ASP A 235 -16.40 -12.98 5.17
CA ASP A 235 -17.49 -12.07 4.84
C ASP A 235 -17.35 -10.76 5.62
N ILE A 236 -17.27 -9.64 4.91
CA ILE A 236 -17.21 -8.29 5.48
C ILE A 236 -18.42 -7.43 5.08
N SER A 237 -19.44 -8.04 4.49
CA SER A 237 -20.61 -7.32 3.94
C SER A 237 -21.45 -6.61 5.00
N ALA A 238 -21.38 -7.06 6.25
CA ALA A 238 -22.11 -6.45 7.36
C ALA A 238 -21.66 -5.00 7.62
N ASP A 239 -20.36 -4.74 7.49
CA ASP A 239 -19.76 -3.43 7.77
C ASP A 239 -19.52 -2.60 6.50
N TYR A 240 -19.32 -3.26 5.36
CA TYR A 240 -19.05 -2.61 4.09
C TYR A 240 -20.26 -2.59 3.16
N THR A 241 -21.28 -1.83 3.58
CA THR A 241 -22.46 -1.55 2.76
C THR A 241 -22.10 -0.66 1.55
N THR A 242 -23.06 -0.46 0.65
CA THR A 242 -22.87 0.35 -0.56
C THR A 242 -22.31 1.74 -0.24
N GLY A 243 -21.20 2.08 -0.89
CA GLY A 243 -20.55 3.39 -0.79
C GLY A 243 -19.48 3.51 0.29
N LYS A 244 -19.42 2.61 1.28
CA LYS A 244 -18.32 2.60 2.23
C LYS A 244 -17.00 2.14 1.57
N ALA A 245 -15.94 2.91 1.75
CA ALA A 245 -14.60 2.53 1.31
C ALA A 245 -13.83 1.81 2.43
N MET A 246 -13.05 0.80 2.06
CA MET A 246 -12.03 0.25 2.93
C MET A 246 -10.75 1.07 2.80
N ILE A 247 -10.08 1.30 3.92
CA ILE A 247 -8.78 1.96 4.00
C ILE A 247 -7.82 0.98 4.71
N PRO A 248 -6.79 0.47 4.02
CA PRO A 248 -5.78 -0.37 4.67
C PRO A 248 -5.16 0.32 5.87
N ALA A 249 -4.87 -0.45 6.89
CA ALA A 249 -4.27 0.08 8.10
C ALA A 249 -3.33 -0.96 8.75
N VAL A 250 -2.34 -0.47 9.47
CA VAL A 250 -1.38 -1.29 10.22
C VAL A 250 -1.34 -0.80 11.66
N ALA A 251 -1.36 -1.73 12.60
CA ALA A 251 -1.12 -1.43 14.00
C ALA A 251 -0.04 -2.32 14.57
N ILE A 252 0.83 -1.74 15.40
CA ILE A 252 1.96 -2.41 16.03
C ILE A 252 1.95 -2.08 17.51
N PHE A 253 2.39 -3.04 18.32
CA PHE A 253 2.49 -2.90 19.77
C PHE A 253 3.93 -3.15 20.22
N LYS A 254 4.41 -2.32 21.12
CA LYS A 254 5.58 -2.47 21.98
C LYS A 254 6.84 -3.05 21.30
N GLY A 255 7.59 -2.21 20.63
CA GLY A 255 8.88 -2.56 20.02
C GLY A 255 8.78 -3.40 18.76
N GLY A 256 7.60 -3.46 18.14
CA GLY A 256 7.41 -4.08 16.84
C GLY A 256 7.85 -3.16 15.71
N ALA A 257 8.32 -3.75 14.61
CA ALA A 257 8.58 -3.04 13.37
C ALA A 257 8.15 -3.88 12.16
N GLY A 258 7.68 -3.23 11.13
CA GLY A 258 7.28 -3.89 9.89
C GLY A 258 7.20 -2.95 8.71
N SER A 259 7.14 -3.50 7.52
CA SER A 259 7.03 -2.73 6.29
C SER A 259 5.91 -3.25 5.43
N ILE A 260 5.20 -2.33 4.79
CA ILE A 260 4.10 -2.63 3.89
C ILE A 260 4.53 -2.38 2.44
N ASN A 261 4.20 -3.32 1.56
CA ASN A 261 4.33 -3.22 0.12
C ASN A 261 2.92 -3.14 -0.49
N PHE A 262 2.58 -1.97 -1.02
CA PHE A 262 1.35 -1.75 -1.77
C PHE A 262 1.51 -1.97 -3.27
N GLY A 263 2.70 -2.43 -3.71
CA GLY A 263 3.05 -2.65 -5.10
C GLY A 263 4.31 -1.93 -5.56
N ASN A 264 4.95 -1.15 -4.71
CA ASN A 264 6.20 -0.44 -5.04
C ASN A 264 7.43 -1.37 -5.14
N GLY A 265 7.30 -2.65 -4.78
CA GLY A 265 8.37 -3.64 -4.89
C GLY A 265 9.38 -3.63 -3.74
N TYR A 266 9.06 -2.99 -2.62
CA TYR A 266 9.95 -2.86 -1.48
C TYR A 266 9.27 -3.09 -0.15
N PHE A 267 10.00 -3.67 0.78
CA PHE A 267 9.72 -3.67 2.22
C PHE A 267 10.68 -2.69 2.90
N GLY A 268 10.28 -1.43 2.99
CA GLY A 268 11.16 -0.36 3.43
C GLY A 268 12.28 -0.12 2.41
N GLN A 269 13.53 -0.37 2.80
CA GLN A 269 14.69 -0.24 1.90
C GLN A 269 15.06 -1.56 1.18
N SER A 270 14.45 -2.66 1.56
CA SER A 270 14.75 -3.98 0.97
C SER A 270 13.80 -4.25 -0.19
N ALA A 271 14.35 -4.43 -1.38
CA ALA A 271 13.57 -4.90 -2.52
C ALA A 271 12.97 -6.28 -2.22
N VAL A 272 11.85 -6.61 -2.86
CA VAL A 272 11.34 -7.98 -2.89
C VAL A 272 12.42 -8.91 -3.42
N SER A 273 12.55 -10.11 -2.83
CA SER A 273 13.64 -11.03 -3.16
C SER A 273 13.45 -11.70 -4.52
N SER A 274 12.21 -11.97 -4.87
CA SER A 274 11.81 -12.53 -6.16
C SER A 274 10.36 -12.13 -6.41
N ALA A 275 10.14 -11.33 -7.46
CA ALA A 275 8.80 -10.89 -7.77
C ALA A 275 7.89 -12.07 -8.11
N GLY A 276 6.75 -12.15 -7.43
CA GLY A 276 5.66 -13.05 -7.74
C GLY A 276 4.96 -12.68 -9.07
N THR A 277 4.15 -13.59 -9.57
CA THR A 277 3.35 -13.32 -10.76
C THR A 277 2.24 -12.31 -10.46
N ASN A 278 2.02 -11.37 -11.37
CA ASN A 278 0.97 -10.36 -11.26
C ASN A 278 0.32 -10.12 -12.62
N ALA A 279 -0.83 -10.72 -12.83
CA ALA A 279 -1.57 -10.65 -14.09
C ALA A 279 -2.11 -9.25 -14.42
N SER A 280 -2.26 -8.37 -13.42
CA SER A 280 -2.69 -6.98 -13.62
C SER A 280 -1.59 -6.09 -14.21
N ASN A 281 -0.33 -6.54 -14.16
CA ASN A 281 0.86 -5.74 -14.49
C ASN A 281 0.89 -4.38 -13.75
N ASN A 282 0.32 -4.34 -12.55
CA ASN A 282 0.30 -3.16 -11.70
C ASN A 282 0.89 -3.50 -10.33
N GLY A 283 2.13 -3.07 -10.11
CA GLY A 283 2.89 -3.29 -8.91
C GLY A 283 3.74 -4.56 -8.90
N ILE A 284 4.78 -4.55 -8.06
CA ILE A 284 5.71 -5.65 -7.81
C ILE A 284 5.52 -6.12 -6.37
N PHE A 285 5.26 -7.41 -6.21
CA PHE A 285 5.03 -8.07 -4.93
C PHE A 285 5.98 -9.25 -4.74
N GLU A 286 6.26 -9.62 -3.49
CA GLU A 286 7.10 -10.79 -3.16
C GLU A 286 6.43 -12.10 -3.58
N TYR A 287 5.09 -12.18 -3.45
CA TYR A 287 4.32 -13.38 -3.74
C TYR A 287 3.28 -13.15 -4.83
N ASP A 288 2.81 -14.25 -5.42
CA ASP A 288 1.81 -14.20 -6.50
C ASP A 288 0.55 -13.45 -6.10
N VAL A 289 0.18 -12.49 -6.93
CA VAL A 289 -1.08 -11.75 -6.81
C VAL A 289 -2.20 -12.62 -7.39
N PRO A 290 -3.30 -12.83 -6.68
CA PRO A 290 -4.43 -13.58 -7.23
C PRO A 290 -4.95 -12.94 -8.52
N THR A 291 -5.27 -13.74 -9.53
CA THR A 291 -5.83 -13.23 -10.79
C THR A 291 -7.09 -12.39 -10.54
N GLY A 292 -7.15 -11.22 -11.14
CA GLY A 292 -8.22 -10.24 -10.95
C GLY A 292 -7.98 -9.24 -9.82
N TYR A 293 -6.89 -9.39 -9.06
CA TYR A 293 -6.47 -8.41 -8.04
C TYR A 293 -5.36 -7.51 -8.58
N THR A 294 -5.26 -6.32 -8.03
CA THR A 294 -4.28 -5.31 -8.41
C THR A 294 -3.73 -4.58 -7.20
N ALA A 295 -2.65 -3.83 -7.39
CA ALA A 295 -2.12 -2.91 -6.40
C ALA A 295 -3.06 -1.75 -6.13
N LEU A 296 -3.15 -1.33 -4.87
CA LEU A 296 -3.86 -0.09 -4.51
C LEU A 296 -2.98 1.11 -4.89
N SER A 297 -3.32 1.73 -6.00
CA SER A 297 -2.58 2.84 -6.61
C SER A 297 -3.51 3.69 -7.46
N THR A 298 -3.05 4.86 -7.88
CA THR A 298 -3.83 5.73 -8.78
C THR A 298 -4.16 5.05 -10.11
N LYS A 299 -3.26 4.23 -10.66
CA LYS A 299 -3.54 3.40 -11.83
C LYS A 299 -4.54 2.29 -11.50
N GLY A 300 -4.36 1.61 -10.36
CA GLY A 300 -5.25 0.53 -9.94
C GLY A 300 -6.69 0.97 -9.72
N LEU A 301 -6.90 2.18 -9.18
CA LEU A 301 -8.23 2.76 -8.99
C LEU A 301 -8.96 3.10 -10.30
N ASN A 302 -8.25 3.11 -11.42
CA ASN A 302 -8.75 3.43 -12.75
C ASN A 302 -8.77 2.21 -13.71
N LEU A 303 -8.57 0.97 -13.20
CA LEU A 303 -8.61 -0.27 -13.98
C LEU A 303 -10.03 -0.90 -14.00
#